data_17973706ccfe495451df01d68ae45918
#
_entry.id   17973706ccfe495451df01d68ae45918
#
_cell.length_a   1.000
_cell.length_b   1.000
_cell.length_c   1.000
_cell.angle_alpha   90.00
_cell.angle_beta   90.00
_cell.angle_gamma   90.00
#
_symmetry.space_group_name_H-M   'P 1'
#
loop_
_entity.id
_entity.type
_entity.pdbx_description
1 polymer ?
#
loop_
_entity_poly.entity_id
_entity_poly.type
_entity_poly.pdbx_seq_one_letter_code
_entity_poly.pdbx_strand_id
1 'polypeptide(L)'
;AIAVRYAGGYYNGSRTVNLRMDKEITCVADLNGVQLRMPSSEAYVNLGKAMGSNPIAMALGEVYTALQNGTVDGQDNPLPTILTEKYYEVTESITMTGHILGDNSVYIADAFYQALSDEQKKIVDDGVMMMCEMVTDIILDQESTAIAELEGYGITVYQPDMTKMREEVISWYYDNPEVMSEWDLDILPQIRALG
;
A
#
# COMPACT_ATOMS: atom_id res chain seq x y z
N ALA A 1 -11.88 4.31 -25.32
CA ALA A 1 -11.89 3.84 -23.93
C ALA A 1 -12.42 2.41 -23.91
N ILE A 2 -11.79 1.50 -23.17
CA ILE A 2 -12.31 0.15 -22.94
C ILE A 2 -13.31 0.27 -21.80
N ALA A 3 -14.59 -0.10 -22.05
CA ALA A 3 -15.58 -0.14 -20.99
C ALA A 3 -15.27 -1.33 -20.06
N VAL A 4 -15.08 -1.07 -18.78
CA VAL A 4 -14.87 -2.08 -17.75
C VAL A 4 -16.00 -2.02 -16.72
N ARG A 5 -16.37 -3.18 -16.19
CA ARG A 5 -17.30 -3.35 -15.09
C ARG A 5 -16.53 -3.68 -13.82
N TYR A 6 -16.79 -2.96 -12.75
CA TYR A 6 -16.33 -3.36 -11.42
C TYR A 6 -17.08 -4.64 -10.99
N ALA A 7 -16.34 -5.65 -10.59
CA ALA A 7 -16.89 -6.96 -10.22
C ALA A 7 -16.71 -7.29 -8.74
N GLY A 8 -15.74 -6.68 -8.07
CA GLY A 8 -15.46 -6.90 -6.64
C GLY A 8 -14.15 -6.26 -6.22
N GLY A 9 -13.84 -6.34 -4.95
CA GLY A 9 -12.57 -5.88 -4.38
C GLY A 9 -12.17 -6.70 -3.18
N TYR A 10 -10.88 -6.78 -2.90
CA TYR A 10 -10.33 -7.49 -1.77
C TYR A 10 -9.25 -6.67 -1.06
N TYR A 11 -9.13 -6.91 0.24
CA TYR A 11 -8.08 -6.33 1.07
C TYR A 11 -6.72 -6.89 0.68
N ASN A 12 -5.72 -6.01 0.55
CA ASN A 12 -4.35 -6.36 0.14
C ASN A 12 -3.29 -5.97 1.18
N GLY A 13 -3.70 -5.70 2.41
CA GLY A 13 -2.82 -5.37 3.51
C GLY A 13 -2.64 -3.88 3.78
N SER A 14 -2.25 -3.56 5.00
CA SER A 14 -1.86 -2.21 5.40
C SER A 14 -0.39 -1.96 5.10
N ARG A 15 -0.07 -0.86 4.41
CA ARG A 15 1.31 -0.57 4.01
C ARG A 15 2.09 0.04 5.16
N THR A 16 3.34 -0.38 5.27
CA THR A 16 4.31 0.02 6.28
C THR A 16 5.56 0.59 5.63
N VAL A 17 6.36 1.36 6.36
CA VAL A 17 7.69 1.77 5.90
C VAL A 17 8.73 0.80 6.45
N ASN A 18 9.56 0.25 5.55
CA ASN A 18 10.62 -0.69 5.88
C ASN A 18 11.97 -0.11 5.42
N LEU A 19 12.93 0.02 6.35
CA LEU A 19 14.19 0.70 6.15
C LEU A 19 15.39 -0.23 6.29
N ARG A 20 16.48 0.09 5.57
CA ARG A 20 17.79 -0.57 5.64
C ARG A 20 18.58 -0.22 6.92
N MET A 21 18.08 0.70 7.71
CA MET A 21 18.65 1.14 8.99
C MET A 21 17.64 0.94 10.11
N ASP A 22 18.13 0.70 11.32
CA ASP A 22 17.28 0.62 12.51
C ASP A 22 16.84 2.02 12.92
N LYS A 23 15.62 2.41 12.49
CA LYS A 23 15.06 3.75 12.70
C LYS A 23 13.55 3.72 12.84
N GLU A 24 13.05 4.27 13.94
CA GLU A 24 11.62 4.54 14.14
C GLU A 24 11.19 5.80 13.36
N ILE A 25 9.97 5.77 12.81
CA ILE A 25 9.36 6.91 12.12
C ILE A 25 8.12 7.32 12.90
N THR A 26 8.07 8.58 13.36
CA THR A 26 6.97 9.15 14.14
C THR A 26 6.35 10.39 13.49
N CYS A 27 7.08 11.04 12.58
CA CYS A 27 6.65 12.23 11.88
C CYS A 27 7.36 12.35 10.53
N VAL A 28 6.91 13.27 9.66
CA VAL A 28 7.49 13.47 8.32
C VAL A 28 8.97 13.86 8.36
N ALA A 29 9.43 14.54 9.41
CA ALA A 29 10.82 14.92 9.55
C ALA A 29 11.78 13.73 9.67
N ASP A 30 11.30 12.57 10.16
CA ASP A 30 12.10 11.38 10.28
C ASP A 30 12.46 10.75 8.93
N LEU A 31 11.70 11.04 7.89
CA LEU A 31 11.98 10.59 6.51
C LEU A 31 12.76 11.62 5.68
N ASN A 32 13.16 12.76 6.24
CA ASN A 32 13.94 13.74 5.53
C ASN A 32 15.29 13.16 5.05
N GLY A 33 15.53 13.26 3.74
CA GLY A 33 16.75 12.74 3.10
C GLY A 33 16.70 11.23 2.80
N VAL A 34 15.71 10.50 3.27
CA VAL A 34 15.55 9.06 3.00
C VAL A 34 15.11 8.86 1.55
N GLN A 35 15.88 8.10 0.78
CA GLN A 35 15.50 7.64 -0.55
C GLN A 35 14.53 6.46 -0.41
N LEU A 36 13.23 6.78 -0.42
CA LEU A 36 12.19 5.79 -0.23
C LEU A 36 11.68 5.30 -1.59
N ARG A 37 11.83 4.01 -1.86
CA ARG A 37 11.22 3.44 -3.05
C ARG A 37 9.70 3.48 -2.92
N MET A 38 9.06 3.97 -3.95
CA MET A 38 7.61 3.96 -4.10
C MET A 38 7.20 3.24 -5.40
N PRO A 39 5.99 2.66 -5.49
CA PRO A 39 5.44 2.19 -6.76
C PRO A 39 5.45 3.28 -7.83
N SER A 40 5.52 2.87 -9.11
CA SER A 40 5.71 3.78 -10.26
C SER A 40 4.43 4.54 -10.66
N SER A 41 3.55 4.89 -9.72
CA SER A 41 2.41 5.75 -9.98
C SER A 41 2.61 7.13 -9.35
N GLU A 42 2.05 8.16 -9.97
CA GLU A 42 2.16 9.53 -9.48
C GLU A 42 1.57 9.70 -8.07
N ALA A 43 0.46 9.03 -7.77
CA ALA A 43 -0.16 9.06 -6.45
C ALA A 43 0.80 8.57 -5.35
N TYR A 44 1.53 7.47 -5.59
CA TYR A 44 2.51 6.96 -4.63
C TYR A 44 3.73 7.88 -4.50
N VAL A 45 4.22 8.43 -5.61
CA VAL A 45 5.33 9.39 -5.57
C VAL A 45 4.96 10.64 -4.78
N ASN A 46 3.75 11.17 -4.99
CA ASN A 46 3.27 12.33 -4.24
C ASN A 46 3.06 12.01 -2.76
N LEU A 47 2.57 10.81 -2.43
CA LEU A 47 2.51 10.37 -1.03
C LEU A 47 3.90 10.29 -0.39
N GLY A 48 4.90 9.73 -1.08
CA GLY A 48 6.28 9.71 -0.57
C GLY A 48 6.82 11.10 -0.28
N LYS A 49 6.52 12.10 -1.13
CA LYS A 49 6.86 13.52 -0.87
C LYS A 49 6.11 14.05 0.35
N ALA A 50 4.81 13.80 0.43
CA ALA A 50 3.98 14.22 1.57
C ALA A 50 4.47 13.62 2.89
N MET A 51 5.01 12.40 2.86
CA MET A 51 5.65 11.73 3.99
C MET A 51 7.05 12.28 4.32
N GLY A 52 7.56 13.27 3.56
CA GLY A 52 8.85 13.92 3.81
C GLY A 52 10.06 13.19 3.23
N SER A 53 9.87 12.10 2.49
CA SER A 53 10.95 11.34 1.86
C SER A 53 11.38 11.91 0.52
N ASN A 54 12.47 11.36 -0.02
CA ASN A 54 12.87 11.50 -1.42
C ASN A 54 12.38 10.26 -2.19
N PRO A 55 11.15 10.27 -2.77
CA PRO A 55 10.60 9.08 -3.39
C PRO A 55 11.28 8.72 -4.70
N ILE A 56 11.62 7.44 -4.86
CA ILE A 56 12.16 6.86 -6.09
C ILE A 56 11.16 5.88 -6.66
N ALA A 57 10.57 6.23 -7.81
CA ALA A 57 9.65 5.36 -8.53
C ALA A 57 10.37 4.14 -9.10
N MET A 58 9.93 2.93 -8.73
CA MET A 58 10.63 1.71 -9.13
C MET A 58 9.65 0.53 -9.17
N ALA A 59 9.80 -0.36 -10.16
CA ALA A 59 9.02 -1.59 -10.25
C ALA A 59 9.35 -2.56 -9.09
N LEU A 60 8.36 -3.38 -8.68
CA LEU A 60 8.50 -4.25 -7.50
C LEU A 60 9.70 -5.20 -7.62
N GLY A 61 9.91 -5.80 -8.79
CA GLY A 61 10.99 -6.77 -9.01
C GLY A 61 12.42 -6.20 -8.92
N GLU A 62 12.58 -4.87 -8.86
CA GLU A 62 13.88 -4.20 -8.75
C GLU A 62 14.24 -3.85 -7.29
N VAL A 63 13.24 -3.90 -6.38
CA VAL A 63 13.35 -3.35 -5.02
C VAL A 63 14.38 -4.09 -4.18
N TYR A 64 14.40 -5.43 -4.19
CA TYR A 64 15.35 -6.21 -3.40
C TYR A 64 16.79 -5.82 -3.74
N THR A 65 17.12 -5.78 -5.05
CA THR A 65 18.46 -5.41 -5.51
C THR A 65 18.81 -3.96 -5.17
N ALA A 66 17.84 -3.04 -5.27
CA ALA A 66 18.04 -1.64 -4.93
C ALA A 66 18.29 -1.43 -3.43
N LEU A 67 17.58 -2.15 -2.57
CA LEU A 67 17.83 -2.20 -1.13
C LEU A 67 19.22 -2.80 -0.84
N GLN A 68 19.53 -3.94 -1.43
CA GLN A 68 20.81 -4.61 -1.22
C GLN A 68 22.01 -3.74 -1.58
N ASN A 69 21.94 -3.02 -2.70
CA ASN A 69 23.02 -2.15 -3.18
C ASN A 69 23.02 -0.75 -2.55
N GLY A 70 22.00 -0.38 -1.78
CA GLY A 70 21.87 0.95 -1.20
C GLY A 70 21.48 2.04 -2.20
N THR A 71 20.86 1.67 -3.32
CA THR A 71 20.29 2.62 -4.28
C THR A 71 19.07 3.33 -3.67
N VAL A 72 18.36 2.64 -2.79
CA VAL A 72 17.30 3.19 -1.94
C VAL A 72 17.57 2.83 -0.48
N ASP A 73 17.10 3.67 0.44
CA ASP A 73 17.26 3.49 1.88
C ASP A 73 16.12 2.68 2.50
N GLY A 74 15.00 2.59 1.78
CA GLY A 74 13.82 1.86 2.23
C GLY A 74 12.78 1.73 1.14
N GLN A 75 11.67 1.10 1.51
CA GLN A 75 10.52 0.87 0.63
C GLN A 75 9.22 0.86 1.45
N ASP A 76 8.09 0.90 0.78
CA ASP A 76 6.77 0.73 1.38
C ASP A 76 6.05 -0.47 0.80
N ASN A 77 5.56 -1.34 1.65
CA ASN A 77 4.69 -2.48 1.28
C ASN A 77 3.94 -3.03 2.51
N PRO A 78 2.90 -3.84 2.31
CA PRO A 78 2.30 -4.65 3.37
C PRO A 78 3.27 -5.71 3.90
N LEU A 79 3.08 -6.14 5.16
CA LEU A 79 3.93 -7.16 5.79
C LEU A 79 4.02 -8.48 5.00
N PRO A 80 2.92 -9.03 4.43
CA PRO A 80 3.01 -10.24 3.61
C PRO A 80 3.93 -10.09 2.38
N THR A 81 3.95 -8.89 1.77
CA THR A 81 4.87 -8.61 0.66
C THR A 81 6.32 -8.56 1.13
N ILE A 82 6.59 -7.96 2.30
CA ILE A 82 7.95 -7.92 2.88
C ILE A 82 8.48 -9.33 3.10
N LEU A 83 7.65 -10.25 3.58
CA LEU A 83 7.99 -11.66 3.77
C LEU A 83 8.21 -12.38 2.43
N THR A 84 7.28 -12.25 1.49
CA THR A 84 7.32 -12.95 0.19
C THR A 84 8.53 -12.51 -0.65
N GLU A 85 8.81 -11.21 -0.69
CA GLU A 85 9.95 -10.62 -1.43
C GLU A 85 11.26 -10.68 -0.62
N LYS A 86 11.23 -11.21 0.60
CA LYS A 86 12.38 -11.40 1.50
C LYS A 86 13.13 -10.10 1.81
N TYR A 87 12.44 -8.98 1.90
CA TYR A 87 13.10 -7.70 2.19
C TYR A 87 13.76 -7.68 3.58
N TYR A 88 13.34 -8.56 4.49
CA TYR A 88 13.97 -8.76 5.79
C TYR A 88 15.47 -9.19 5.70
N GLU A 89 15.93 -9.72 4.56
CA GLU A 89 17.35 -10.05 4.37
C GLU A 89 18.22 -8.81 4.11
N VAL A 90 17.63 -7.69 3.72
CA VAL A 90 18.31 -6.47 3.25
C VAL A 90 17.84 -5.19 3.94
N THR A 91 17.07 -5.33 5.03
CA THR A 91 16.54 -4.23 5.85
C THR A 91 16.71 -4.53 7.33
N GLU A 92 16.55 -3.52 8.20
CA GLU A 92 16.75 -3.64 9.65
C GLU A 92 15.51 -3.30 10.46
N SER A 93 14.65 -2.42 9.95
CA SER A 93 13.45 -1.97 10.70
C SER A 93 12.21 -1.83 9.84
N ILE A 94 11.06 -1.95 10.49
CA ILE A 94 9.73 -1.66 9.96
C ILE A 94 9.03 -0.72 10.93
N THR A 95 8.42 0.36 10.41
CA THR A 95 7.48 1.16 11.16
C THR A 95 6.07 0.94 10.63
N MET A 96 5.15 0.57 11.50
CA MET A 96 3.73 0.33 11.21
C MET A 96 3.00 1.65 10.97
N THR A 97 3.32 2.29 9.84
CA THR A 97 2.80 3.62 9.52
C THR A 97 1.32 3.61 9.11
N GLY A 98 0.83 2.52 8.54
CA GLY A 98 -0.57 2.38 8.11
C GLY A 98 -1.03 3.49 7.14
N HIS A 99 -0.11 4.03 6.36
CA HIS A 99 -0.33 5.21 5.51
C HIS A 99 -1.20 4.93 4.28
N ILE A 100 -1.33 3.68 3.88
CA ILE A 100 -2.30 3.20 2.87
C ILE A 100 -2.93 1.91 3.37
N LEU A 101 -4.25 1.87 3.33
CA LEU A 101 -5.00 0.64 3.39
C LEU A 101 -5.09 0.10 1.96
N GLY A 102 -4.39 -1.00 1.69
CA GLY A 102 -4.35 -1.60 0.36
C GLY A 102 -5.66 -2.29 0.03
N ASP A 103 -6.26 -1.91 -1.08
CA ASP A 103 -7.34 -2.66 -1.71
C ASP A 103 -7.00 -2.92 -3.19
N ASN A 104 -7.46 -4.03 -3.71
CA ASN A 104 -7.37 -4.36 -5.12
C ASN A 104 -8.77 -4.53 -5.69
N SER A 105 -9.07 -3.77 -6.72
CA SER A 105 -10.33 -3.85 -7.44
C SER A 105 -10.27 -4.84 -8.59
N VAL A 106 -11.29 -5.66 -8.73
CA VAL A 106 -11.44 -6.62 -9.82
C VAL A 106 -12.34 -6.03 -10.89
N TYR A 107 -11.84 -5.96 -12.11
CA TYR A 107 -12.57 -5.45 -13.27
C TYR A 107 -12.70 -6.51 -14.34
N ILE A 108 -13.86 -6.54 -14.99
CA ILE A 108 -14.16 -7.41 -16.14
C ILE A 108 -14.44 -6.53 -17.34
N ALA A 109 -13.95 -6.89 -18.53
CA ALA A 109 -14.31 -6.20 -19.77
C ALA A 109 -15.82 -6.29 -19.98
N ASP A 110 -16.50 -5.14 -20.09
CA ASP A 110 -17.96 -5.10 -20.17
C ASP A 110 -18.49 -5.88 -21.36
N ALA A 111 -17.84 -5.76 -22.53
CA ALA A 111 -18.23 -6.52 -23.73
C ALA A 111 -18.17 -8.03 -23.53
N PHE A 112 -17.18 -8.54 -22.76
CA PHE A 112 -17.13 -9.95 -22.42
C PHE A 112 -18.30 -10.34 -21.49
N TYR A 113 -18.51 -9.56 -20.42
CA TYR A 113 -19.57 -9.85 -19.47
C TYR A 113 -20.97 -9.83 -20.09
N GLN A 114 -21.24 -8.85 -21.00
CA GLN A 114 -22.53 -8.75 -21.69
C GLN A 114 -22.79 -9.92 -22.66
N ALA A 115 -21.75 -10.56 -23.18
CA ALA A 115 -21.87 -11.72 -24.06
C ALA A 115 -22.21 -13.02 -23.30
N LEU A 116 -22.13 -13.03 -21.98
CA LEU A 116 -22.44 -14.19 -21.16
C LEU A 116 -23.95 -14.39 -21.00
N SER A 117 -24.41 -15.67 -20.89
CA SER A 117 -25.76 -15.99 -20.45
C SER A 117 -25.95 -15.60 -18.96
N ASP A 118 -27.19 -15.50 -18.50
CA ASP A 118 -27.49 -15.16 -17.10
C ASP A 118 -26.89 -16.18 -16.13
N GLU A 119 -26.89 -17.47 -16.48
CA GLU A 119 -26.25 -18.53 -15.70
C GLU A 119 -24.72 -18.33 -15.63
N GLN A 120 -24.08 -18.00 -16.74
CA GLN A 120 -22.64 -17.72 -16.79
C GLN A 120 -22.28 -16.45 -16.02
N LYS A 121 -23.09 -15.38 -16.11
CA LYS A 121 -22.91 -14.17 -15.30
C LYS A 121 -22.92 -14.49 -13.82
N LYS A 122 -23.91 -15.29 -13.40
CA LYS A 122 -23.99 -15.70 -11.99
C LYS A 122 -22.75 -16.48 -11.53
N ILE A 123 -22.23 -17.39 -12.35
CA ILE A 123 -21.00 -18.14 -12.05
C ILE A 123 -19.81 -17.19 -11.90
N VAL A 124 -19.68 -16.20 -12.79
CA VAL A 124 -18.60 -15.21 -12.75
C VAL A 124 -18.72 -14.33 -11.50
N ASP A 125 -19.91 -13.81 -11.22
CA ASP A 125 -20.15 -12.94 -10.08
C ASP A 125 -19.91 -13.70 -8.74
N ASP A 126 -20.46 -14.89 -8.58
CA ASP A 126 -20.25 -15.73 -7.41
C ASP A 126 -18.76 -16.10 -7.24
N GLY A 127 -18.08 -16.44 -8.34
CA GLY A 127 -16.65 -16.79 -8.33
C GLY A 127 -15.75 -15.62 -7.95
N VAL A 128 -16.04 -14.41 -8.43
CA VAL A 128 -15.31 -13.20 -8.06
C VAL A 128 -15.52 -12.88 -6.58
N MET A 129 -16.74 -12.94 -6.08
CA MET A 129 -17.02 -12.67 -4.67
C MET A 129 -16.31 -13.68 -3.76
N MET A 130 -16.41 -14.98 -4.08
CA MET A 130 -15.69 -16.02 -3.33
C MET A 130 -14.17 -15.79 -3.32
N MET A 131 -13.60 -15.43 -4.46
CA MET A 131 -12.16 -15.10 -4.58
C MET A 131 -11.80 -13.89 -3.72
N CYS A 132 -12.60 -12.82 -3.75
CA CYS A 132 -12.36 -11.61 -2.96
C CYS A 132 -12.38 -11.91 -1.44
N GLU A 133 -13.37 -12.66 -0.98
CA GLU A 133 -13.47 -13.07 0.43
C GLU A 133 -12.28 -13.95 0.83
N MET A 134 -11.98 -14.99 0.05
CA MET A 134 -10.88 -15.91 0.34
C MET A 134 -9.52 -15.21 0.38
N VAL A 135 -9.24 -14.29 -0.56
CA VAL A 135 -7.97 -13.55 -0.58
C VAL A 135 -7.88 -12.60 0.61
N THR A 136 -8.98 -11.92 0.96
CA THR A 136 -9.03 -11.07 2.16
C THR A 136 -8.70 -11.86 3.42
N ASP A 137 -9.32 -13.04 3.62
CA ASP A 137 -9.05 -13.89 4.77
C ASP A 137 -7.61 -14.36 4.83
N ILE A 138 -7.04 -14.77 3.69
CA ILE A 138 -5.63 -15.17 3.60
C ILE A 138 -4.69 -14.01 4.01
N ILE A 139 -4.92 -12.80 3.52
CA ILE A 139 -4.08 -11.65 3.85
C ILE A 139 -4.19 -11.28 5.33
N LEU A 140 -5.40 -11.29 5.90
CA LEU A 140 -5.62 -11.04 7.33
C LEU A 140 -4.92 -12.08 8.21
N ASP A 141 -4.98 -13.36 7.83
CA ASP A 141 -4.27 -14.44 8.53
C ASP A 141 -2.75 -14.24 8.46
N GLN A 142 -2.22 -13.94 7.29
CA GLN A 142 -0.79 -13.65 7.11
C GLN A 142 -0.35 -12.41 7.93
N GLU A 143 -1.11 -11.33 7.94
CA GLU A 143 -0.78 -10.15 8.75
C GLU A 143 -0.76 -10.45 10.24
N SER A 144 -1.64 -11.35 10.71
CA SER A 144 -1.74 -11.72 12.13
C SER A 144 -0.45 -12.36 12.68
N THR A 145 0.34 -13.00 11.84
CA THR A 145 1.57 -13.70 12.22
C THR A 145 2.86 -13.02 11.75
N ALA A 146 2.73 -12.11 10.78
CA ALA A 146 3.87 -11.51 10.07
C ALA A 146 4.85 -10.75 10.98
N ILE A 147 4.35 -10.03 11.99
CA ILE A 147 5.20 -9.27 12.93
C ILE A 147 6.15 -10.23 13.66
N ALA A 148 5.60 -11.28 14.28
CA ALA A 148 6.39 -12.24 15.03
C ALA A 148 7.39 -12.99 14.14
N GLU A 149 7.03 -13.27 12.90
CA GLU A 149 7.93 -13.89 11.91
C GLU A 149 9.07 -12.96 11.53
N LEU A 150 8.79 -11.68 11.24
CA LEU A 150 9.79 -10.68 10.88
C LEU A 150 10.75 -10.38 12.05
N GLU A 151 10.24 -10.28 13.27
CA GLU A 151 11.06 -10.17 14.50
C GLU A 151 11.96 -11.41 14.66
N GLY A 152 11.46 -12.60 14.32
CA GLY A 152 12.24 -13.85 14.29
C GLY A 152 13.40 -13.82 13.28
N TYR A 153 13.30 -13.04 12.20
CA TYR A 153 14.40 -12.77 11.27
C TYR A 153 15.32 -11.62 11.72
N GLY A 154 15.06 -11.00 12.87
CA GLY A 154 15.89 -9.94 13.44
C GLY A 154 15.47 -8.52 13.02
N ILE A 155 14.29 -8.34 12.44
CA ILE A 155 13.75 -7.03 12.10
C ILE A 155 13.20 -6.35 13.37
N THR A 156 13.56 -5.10 13.59
CA THR A 156 12.92 -4.27 14.63
C THR A 156 11.58 -3.75 14.11
N VAL A 157 10.48 -4.06 14.79
CA VAL A 157 9.13 -3.59 14.41
C VAL A 157 8.67 -2.49 15.37
N TYR A 158 8.51 -1.28 14.85
CA TYR A 158 8.01 -0.10 15.57
C TYR A 158 6.51 0.08 15.34
N GLN A 159 5.77 0.40 16.41
CA GLN A 159 4.32 0.66 16.37
C GLN A 159 4.00 2.00 17.09
N PRO A 160 4.52 3.13 16.59
CA PRO A 160 4.29 4.43 17.20
C PRO A 160 2.87 4.96 16.95
N ASP A 161 2.52 6.00 17.72
CA ASP A 161 1.35 6.83 17.38
C ASP A 161 1.63 7.66 16.12
N MET A 162 0.89 7.37 15.06
CA MET A 162 1.03 8.02 13.75
C MET A 162 0.15 9.25 13.57
N THR A 163 -0.53 9.73 14.61
CA THR A 163 -1.46 10.88 14.53
C THR A 163 -0.76 12.11 13.96
N LYS A 164 0.42 12.44 14.50
CA LYS A 164 1.20 13.61 14.03
C LYS A 164 1.59 13.49 12.55
N MET A 165 2.13 12.34 12.14
CA MET A 165 2.52 12.13 10.73
C MET A 165 1.32 12.22 9.80
N ARG A 166 0.16 11.67 10.19
CA ARG A 166 -1.08 11.77 9.43
C ARG A 166 -1.51 13.21 9.23
N GLU A 167 -1.48 14.03 10.28
CA GLU A 167 -1.82 15.45 10.21
C GLU A 167 -0.87 16.22 9.28
N GLU A 168 0.44 15.98 9.39
CA GLU A 168 1.46 16.60 8.55
C GLU A 168 1.30 16.22 7.06
N VAL A 169 1.03 14.94 6.76
CA VAL A 169 0.76 14.45 5.40
C VAL A 169 -0.52 15.07 4.83
N ILE A 170 -1.59 15.14 5.62
CA ILE A 170 -2.84 15.79 5.19
C ILE A 170 -2.59 17.29 4.90
N SER A 171 -1.85 17.99 5.76
CA SER A 171 -1.50 19.40 5.55
C SER A 171 -0.74 19.59 4.24
N TRP A 172 0.21 18.70 3.95
CA TRP A 172 0.95 18.76 2.70
C TRP A 172 0.05 18.71 1.46
N TYR A 173 -0.98 17.86 1.45
CA TYR A 173 -1.93 17.79 0.33
C TYR A 173 -2.75 19.09 0.18
N TYR A 174 -3.16 19.71 1.28
CA TYR A 174 -3.85 21.01 1.22
C TYR A 174 -2.95 22.15 0.75
N ASP A 175 -1.66 22.09 1.04
CA ASP A 175 -0.66 23.04 0.58
C ASP A 175 -0.24 22.84 -0.90
N ASN A 176 -0.59 21.67 -1.48
CA ASN A 176 -0.31 21.28 -2.87
C ASN A 176 -1.59 20.85 -3.60
N PRO A 177 -2.56 21.75 -3.79
CA PRO A 177 -3.90 21.39 -4.30
C PRO A 177 -3.89 20.87 -5.73
N GLU A 178 -2.85 21.15 -6.52
CA GLU A 178 -2.69 20.62 -7.87
C GLU A 178 -2.60 19.09 -7.89
N VAL A 179 -2.06 18.48 -6.85
CA VAL A 179 -1.94 17.03 -6.69
C VAL A 179 -3.33 16.37 -6.53
N MET A 180 -4.29 17.12 -6.03
CA MET A 180 -5.66 16.66 -5.80
C MET A 180 -6.62 17.08 -6.92
N SER A 181 -6.13 17.66 -8.01
CA SER A 181 -6.98 18.27 -9.06
C SER A 181 -7.94 17.28 -9.75
N GLU A 182 -7.62 16.00 -9.73
CA GLU A 182 -8.46 14.92 -10.28
C GLU A 182 -9.27 14.17 -9.21
N TRP A 183 -9.18 14.59 -7.94
CA TRP A 183 -9.87 13.92 -6.85
C TRP A 183 -11.29 14.45 -6.69
N ASP A 184 -12.24 13.57 -6.48
CA ASP A 184 -13.60 13.92 -6.03
C ASP A 184 -13.57 14.24 -4.53
N LEU A 185 -13.32 15.51 -4.21
CA LEU A 185 -13.23 15.96 -2.83
C LEU A 185 -14.58 15.92 -2.10
N ASP A 186 -15.71 15.84 -2.81
CA ASP A 186 -17.05 15.76 -2.21
C ASP A 186 -17.31 14.41 -1.54
N ILE A 187 -16.53 13.39 -1.87
CA ILE A 187 -16.61 12.07 -1.21
C ILE A 187 -15.89 12.03 0.15
N LEU A 188 -14.93 12.92 0.41
CA LEU A 188 -14.12 12.89 1.64
C LEU A 188 -14.96 12.99 2.93
N PRO A 189 -15.99 13.87 3.04
CA PRO A 189 -16.84 13.90 4.21
C PRO A 189 -17.61 12.60 4.42
N GLN A 190 -18.00 11.93 3.33
CA GLN A 190 -18.74 10.66 3.38
C GLN A 190 -17.83 9.54 3.90
N ILE A 191 -16.58 9.47 3.41
CA ILE A 191 -15.58 8.51 3.90
C ILE A 191 -15.29 8.71 5.39
N ARG A 192 -15.10 9.97 5.82
CA ARG A 192 -14.86 10.31 7.24
C ARG A 192 -16.04 9.95 8.16
N ALA A 193 -17.25 9.94 7.65
CA ALA A 193 -18.44 9.56 8.41
C ALA A 193 -18.57 8.04 8.63
N LEU A 194 -17.80 7.23 7.93
CA LEU A 194 -17.79 5.77 8.08
C LEU A 194 -16.90 5.28 9.23
N GLY A 195 -16.14 6.16 9.87
CA GLY A 195 -15.24 5.87 10.99
C GLY A 195 -13.82 6.23 10.69
#